data_bacf63beb63917ead7744bf18110bb7c
#
_entry.id   bacf63beb63917ead7744bf18110bb7c
#
_cell.length_a   1.000
_cell.length_b   1.000
_cell.length_c   1.000
_cell.angle_alpha   90.00
_cell.angle_beta   90.00
_cell.angle_gamma   90.00
#
_symmetry.space_group_name_H-M   'P 1'
#
loop_
_entity.id
_entity.type
_entity.pdbx_description
1 polymer ?
#
loop_
_entity_poly.entity_id
_entity_poly.type
_entity_poly.pdbx_seq_one_letter_code
_entity_poly.pdbx_strand_id
1 'polypeptide(L)'
;MYTIDNRNTTENLLQFLAASPSPFHAVEQAAKKLTEAGFLPLQECEKWDLVPGRGYFVTRNNSSIIAFAIPKKPAPSLMLTASHTDSPTYKLKDKAEMDTFGKYTRLATECYGGMLIW
;
A
#
# COMPACT_ATOMS: atom_id res chain seq x y z
N MET A 1 -17.55 -22.16 12.24
CA MET A 1 -18.17 -20.88 11.82
C MET A 1 -17.27 -19.78 12.32
N TYR A 2 -16.50 -19.12 11.45
CA TYR A 2 -15.65 -18.01 11.86
C TYR A 2 -16.55 -16.80 12.17
N THR A 3 -16.66 -16.44 13.43
CA THR A 3 -17.32 -15.19 13.83
C THR A 3 -16.33 -14.06 13.55
N ILE A 4 -16.58 -13.29 12.50
CA ILE A 4 -15.79 -12.08 12.24
C ILE A 4 -16.16 -11.08 13.32
N ASP A 5 -15.20 -10.69 14.15
CA ASP A 5 -15.38 -9.55 15.07
C ASP A 5 -15.33 -8.26 14.24
N ASN A 6 -16.49 -7.84 13.78
CA ASN A 6 -16.66 -6.69 12.91
C ASN A 6 -16.12 -5.40 13.53
N ARG A 7 -16.20 -5.24 14.86
CA ARG A 7 -15.72 -4.05 15.55
C ARG A 7 -14.20 -3.98 15.50
N ASN A 8 -13.52 -5.06 15.86
CA ASN A 8 -12.07 -5.14 15.83
C ASN A 8 -11.52 -5.01 14.39
N THR A 9 -12.20 -5.60 13.40
CA THR A 9 -11.84 -5.47 11.98
C THR A 9 -11.95 -4.01 11.52
N THR A 10 -13.02 -3.32 11.89
CA THR A 10 -13.19 -1.90 11.55
C THR A 10 -12.14 -1.01 12.20
N GLU A 11 -11.84 -1.21 13.47
CA GLU A 11 -10.81 -0.46 14.19
C GLU A 11 -9.43 -0.66 13.56
N ASN A 12 -9.07 -1.90 13.22
CA ASN A 12 -7.82 -2.22 12.53
C ASN A 12 -7.73 -1.56 11.15
N LEU A 13 -8.84 -1.49 10.41
CA LEU A 13 -8.88 -0.79 9.12
C LEU A 13 -8.68 0.71 9.31
N LEU A 14 -9.37 1.34 10.25
CA LEU A 14 -9.24 2.78 10.52
C LEU A 14 -7.81 3.14 10.95
N GLN A 15 -7.18 2.32 11.79
CA GLN A 15 -5.78 2.49 12.18
C GLN A 15 -4.83 2.36 10.97
N PHE A 16 -5.06 1.38 10.09
CA PHE A 16 -4.26 1.23 8.88
C PHE A 16 -4.40 2.45 7.97
N LEU A 17 -5.62 2.94 7.74
CA LEU A 17 -5.87 4.13 6.93
C LEU A 17 -5.22 5.39 7.53
N ALA A 18 -5.34 5.60 8.83
CA ALA A 18 -4.72 6.72 9.53
C ALA A 18 -3.18 6.70 9.44
N ALA A 19 -2.59 5.50 9.46
CA ALA A 19 -1.14 5.29 9.34
C ALA A 19 -0.65 5.30 7.88
N SER A 20 -1.53 5.42 6.89
CA SER A 20 -1.23 5.28 5.47
C SER A 20 -1.58 6.52 4.64
N PRO A 21 -1.05 7.72 4.97
CA PRO A 21 -1.40 8.97 4.28
C PRO A 21 -0.83 9.06 2.85
N SER A 22 0.05 8.17 2.45
CA SER A 22 0.60 8.09 1.09
C SER A 22 0.82 6.64 0.66
N PRO A 23 1.00 6.35 -0.65
CA PRO A 23 1.31 5.01 -1.15
C PRO A 23 2.52 4.37 -0.44
N PHE A 24 3.52 5.16 -0.12
CA PHE A 24 4.73 4.70 0.58
C PHE A 24 4.40 4.19 1.99
N HIS A 25 3.63 4.96 2.74
CA HIS A 25 3.16 4.54 4.07
C HIS A 25 2.23 3.31 3.99
N ALA A 26 1.36 3.24 2.97
CA ALA A 26 0.48 2.09 2.79
C ALA A 26 1.30 0.80 2.57
N VAL A 27 2.35 0.85 1.75
CA VAL A 27 3.25 -0.28 1.52
C VAL A 27 4.05 -0.63 2.78
N GLU A 28 4.56 0.37 3.51
CA GLU A 28 5.27 0.16 4.77
C GLU A 28 4.38 -0.53 5.81
N GLN A 29 3.15 -0.05 6.01
CA GLN A 29 2.19 -0.67 6.94
C GLN A 29 1.79 -2.08 6.50
N ALA A 30 1.62 -2.32 5.20
CA ALA A 30 1.34 -3.64 4.66
C ALA A 30 2.53 -4.60 4.89
N ALA A 31 3.75 -4.17 4.59
CA ALA A 31 4.97 -4.95 4.82
C ALA A 31 5.16 -5.31 6.30
N LYS A 32 4.89 -4.35 7.21
CA LYS A 32 4.93 -4.58 8.65
C LYS A 32 3.93 -5.67 9.06
N LYS A 33 2.67 -5.56 8.66
CA LYS A 33 1.63 -6.56 8.95
C LYS A 33 1.96 -7.94 8.37
N LEU A 34 2.52 -8.01 7.16
CA LEU A 34 2.96 -9.26 6.56
C LEU A 34 4.12 -9.89 7.34
N THR A 35 5.09 -9.08 7.77
CA THR A 35 6.20 -9.56 8.61
C THR A 35 5.70 -10.10 9.95
N GLU A 36 4.79 -9.40 10.61
CA GLU A 36 4.15 -9.84 11.86
C GLU A 36 3.36 -11.16 11.66
N ALA A 37 2.80 -11.36 10.46
CA ALA A 37 2.13 -12.60 10.06
C ALA A 37 3.10 -13.72 9.62
N GLY A 38 4.41 -13.50 9.68
CA GLY A 38 5.45 -14.49 9.35
C GLY A 38 5.80 -14.61 7.87
N PHE A 39 5.40 -13.64 7.05
CA PHE A 39 5.84 -13.55 5.66
C PHE A 39 7.29 -13.04 5.60
N LEU A 40 8.06 -13.55 4.65
CA LEU A 40 9.46 -13.20 4.45
C LEU A 40 9.61 -12.19 3.30
N PRO A 41 10.39 -11.11 3.50
CA PRO A 41 10.70 -10.18 2.42
C PRO A 41 11.63 -10.82 1.39
N LEU A 42 11.42 -10.50 0.11
CA LEU A 42 12.26 -10.88 -1.01
C LEU A 42 12.78 -9.63 -1.72
N GLN A 43 13.97 -9.75 -2.31
CA GLN A 43 14.55 -8.72 -3.16
C GLN A 43 14.35 -9.08 -4.63
N GLU A 44 13.88 -8.16 -5.47
CA GLU A 44 13.63 -8.43 -6.90
C GLU A 44 14.88 -8.85 -7.68
N CYS A 45 16.05 -8.32 -7.29
CA CYS A 45 17.33 -8.59 -7.97
C CYS A 45 17.99 -9.90 -7.52
N GLU A 46 17.47 -10.60 -6.52
CA GLU A 46 18.04 -11.81 -5.97
C GLU A 46 17.32 -13.06 -6.48
N LYS A 47 18.02 -14.20 -6.44
CA LYS A 47 17.39 -15.49 -6.67
C LYS A 47 16.51 -15.87 -5.47
N TRP A 48 15.26 -16.23 -5.74
CA TRP A 48 14.32 -16.61 -4.71
C TRP A 48 14.35 -18.12 -4.44
N ASP A 49 14.66 -18.49 -3.22
CA ASP A 49 14.56 -19.87 -2.73
C ASP A 49 13.24 -20.05 -1.96
N LEU A 50 12.20 -20.41 -2.70
CA LEU A 50 10.82 -20.50 -2.18
C LEU A 50 10.57 -21.87 -1.55
N VAL A 51 10.05 -21.87 -0.32
CA VAL A 51 9.74 -23.07 0.46
C VAL A 51 8.22 -23.28 0.54
N PRO A 52 7.70 -24.48 0.22
CA PRO A 52 6.30 -24.80 0.38
C PRO A 52 5.77 -24.56 1.80
N GLY A 53 4.59 -23.95 1.91
CA GLY A 53 3.94 -23.60 3.17
C GLY A 53 4.38 -22.27 3.78
N ARG A 54 5.21 -21.49 3.08
CA ARG A 54 5.62 -20.16 3.52
C ARG A 54 4.98 -19.04 2.69
N GLY A 55 4.84 -17.88 3.31
CA GLY A 55 4.44 -16.64 2.68
C GLY A 55 5.65 -15.74 2.43
N TYR A 56 5.57 -14.96 1.36
CA TYR A 56 6.61 -14.06 0.92
C TYR A 56 5.99 -12.75 0.43
N PHE A 57 6.76 -11.67 0.44
CA PHE A 57 6.38 -10.42 -0.21
C PHE A 57 7.59 -9.73 -0.82
N VAL A 58 7.34 -8.94 -1.84
CA VAL A 58 8.32 -8.10 -2.52
C VAL A 58 7.74 -6.72 -2.73
N THR A 59 8.56 -5.68 -2.58
CA THR A 59 8.17 -4.29 -2.79
C THR A 59 8.92 -3.71 -3.98
N ARG A 60 8.28 -2.79 -4.70
CA ARG A 60 8.93 -2.02 -5.77
C ARG A 60 8.77 -0.52 -5.50
N ASN A 61 9.87 0.21 -5.54
CA ASN A 61 9.94 1.67 -5.28
C ASN A 61 9.28 2.09 -3.95
N ASN A 62 9.13 1.17 -2.99
CA ASN A 62 8.41 1.36 -1.73
C ASN A 62 6.96 1.90 -1.88
N SER A 63 6.38 1.81 -3.07
CA SER A 63 5.02 2.30 -3.38
C SER A 63 4.08 1.22 -3.90
N SER A 64 4.60 0.03 -4.17
CA SER A 64 3.82 -1.15 -4.53
C SER A 64 4.36 -2.40 -3.85
N ILE A 65 3.49 -3.36 -3.60
CA ILE A 65 3.81 -4.60 -2.91
C ILE A 65 3.04 -5.76 -3.54
N ILE A 66 3.71 -6.89 -3.66
CA ILE A 66 3.09 -8.18 -4.00
C ILE A 66 3.39 -9.14 -2.86
N ALA A 67 2.36 -9.74 -2.29
CA ALA A 67 2.49 -10.80 -1.30
C ALA A 67 1.86 -12.09 -1.82
N PHE A 68 2.49 -13.21 -1.55
CA PHE A 68 2.02 -14.51 -2.00
C PHE A 68 2.40 -15.61 -1.02
N ALA A 69 1.63 -16.70 -1.02
CA ALA A 69 1.89 -17.87 -0.22
C ALA A 69 2.10 -19.09 -1.12
N ILE A 70 3.13 -19.88 -0.83
CA ILE A 70 3.37 -21.15 -1.51
C ILE A 70 2.62 -22.24 -0.75
N PRO A 71 1.68 -22.95 -1.38
CA PRO A 71 0.95 -24.00 -0.71
C PRO A 71 1.86 -25.20 -0.37
N LYS A 72 1.56 -25.91 0.72
CA LYS A 72 2.30 -27.13 1.10
C LYS A 72 2.13 -28.28 0.09
N LYS A 73 1.00 -28.30 -0.63
CA LYS A 73 0.69 -29.28 -1.69
C LYS A 73 0.34 -28.50 -2.96
N PRO A 74 0.60 -29.04 -4.15
CA PRO A 74 0.19 -28.42 -5.39
C PRO A 74 -1.29 -28.05 -5.37
N ALA A 75 -1.60 -26.79 -5.72
CA ALA A 75 -2.96 -26.30 -5.80
C ALA A 75 -3.43 -26.25 -7.27
N PRO A 76 -4.68 -26.64 -7.57
CA PRO A 76 -5.20 -26.64 -8.94
C PRO A 76 -5.51 -25.24 -9.47
N SER A 77 -5.50 -24.22 -8.61
CA SER A 77 -5.89 -22.86 -8.94
C SER A 77 -5.11 -21.83 -8.13
N LEU A 78 -5.08 -20.61 -8.65
CA LEU A 78 -4.55 -19.42 -7.99
C LEU A 78 -5.71 -18.48 -7.63
N MET A 79 -5.71 -17.98 -6.40
CA MET A 79 -6.58 -16.89 -5.98
C MET A 79 -5.76 -15.58 -5.99
N LEU A 80 -6.21 -14.59 -6.73
CA LEU A 80 -5.57 -13.29 -6.83
C LEU A 80 -6.50 -12.19 -6.34
N THR A 81 -6.00 -11.32 -5.47
CA THR A 81 -6.66 -10.08 -5.06
C THR A 81 -5.73 -8.91 -5.37
N ALA A 82 -6.26 -7.85 -5.94
CA ALA A 82 -5.50 -6.65 -6.25
C ALA A 82 -6.27 -5.39 -5.84
N SER A 83 -5.54 -4.38 -5.39
CA SER A 83 -6.06 -3.04 -5.11
C SER A 83 -4.96 -2.01 -5.38
N HIS A 84 -5.34 -0.74 -5.51
CA HIS A 84 -4.36 0.35 -5.60
C HIS A 84 -3.93 0.81 -4.19
N THR A 85 -2.75 1.44 -4.09
CA THR A 85 -2.17 1.96 -2.84
C THR A 85 -2.28 3.48 -2.70
N ASP A 86 -2.63 4.19 -3.76
CA ASP A 86 -2.78 5.64 -3.79
C ASP A 86 -4.22 6.07 -3.45
N SER A 87 -4.40 7.36 -3.25
CA SER A 87 -5.70 7.99 -3.02
C SER A 87 -5.80 9.27 -3.85
N PRO A 88 -7.01 9.70 -4.24
CA PRO A 88 -7.21 11.02 -4.85
C PRO A 88 -6.71 12.13 -3.93
N THR A 89 -5.94 13.06 -4.49
CA THR A 89 -5.33 14.15 -3.74
C THR A 89 -4.98 15.34 -4.63
N TYR A 90 -4.46 16.41 -4.02
CA TYR A 90 -3.80 17.49 -4.75
C TYR A 90 -2.29 17.29 -4.69
N LYS A 91 -1.65 17.23 -5.86
CA LYS A 91 -0.20 17.19 -5.97
C LYS A 91 0.36 18.60 -6.18
N LEU A 92 1.48 18.90 -5.54
CA LEU A 92 2.26 20.09 -5.87
C LEU A 92 2.88 19.95 -7.26
N LYS A 93 2.82 21.00 -8.07
CA LYS A 93 3.53 21.07 -9.36
C LYS A 93 5.02 21.23 -9.14
N ASP A 94 5.85 20.85 -10.13
CA ASP A 94 7.32 20.93 -10.05
C ASP A 94 7.82 22.36 -9.70
N LYS A 95 7.14 23.38 -10.20
CA LYS A 95 7.35 24.79 -9.84
C LYS A 95 6.13 25.28 -9.10
N ALA A 96 5.97 24.82 -7.87
CA ALA A 96 4.75 25.05 -7.10
C ALA A 96 4.63 26.46 -6.57
N GLU A 97 5.74 27.12 -6.25
CA GLU A 97 5.71 28.44 -5.64
C GLU A 97 5.32 29.53 -6.65
N MET A 98 4.32 30.29 -6.30
CA MET A 98 3.84 31.44 -7.09
C MET A 98 3.87 32.67 -6.22
N ASP A 99 4.67 33.66 -6.61
CA ASP A 99 4.69 34.95 -5.94
C ASP A 99 3.34 35.68 -6.10
N THR A 100 2.90 36.32 -5.03
CA THR A 100 1.68 37.09 -5.00
C THR A 100 2.00 38.49 -4.45
N PHE A 101 2.44 39.35 -5.34
CA PHE A 101 2.75 40.76 -5.05
C PHE A 101 3.77 40.95 -3.91
N GLY A 102 4.70 40.01 -3.71
CA GLY A 102 5.72 40.04 -2.67
C GLY A 102 5.19 39.95 -1.23
N LYS A 103 3.91 39.64 -1.04
CA LYS A 103 3.27 39.61 0.29
C LYS A 103 3.09 38.17 0.84
N TYR A 104 2.85 37.19 -0.03
CA TYR A 104 2.69 35.80 0.33
C TYR A 104 2.94 34.91 -0.88
N THR A 105 3.33 33.69 -0.62
CA THR A 105 3.52 32.65 -1.63
C THR A 105 2.30 31.76 -1.70
N ARG A 106 1.76 31.52 -2.90
CA ARG A 106 0.74 30.49 -3.15
C ARG A 106 1.42 29.25 -3.69
N LEU A 107 0.83 28.07 -3.40
CA LEU A 107 1.27 26.82 -3.96
C LEU A 107 0.36 26.39 -5.12
N ALA A 108 0.97 26.20 -6.29
CA ALA A 108 0.28 25.66 -7.45
C ALA A 108 0.13 24.14 -7.28
N THR A 109 -1.10 23.66 -7.37
CA THR A 109 -1.42 22.24 -7.27
C THR A 109 -2.12 21.76 -8.53
N GLU A 110 -2.15 20.46 -8.72
CA GLU A 110 -2.97 19.77 -9.70
C GLU A 110 -3.80 18.68 -9.02
N CYS A 111 -5.00 18.43 -9.54
CA CYS A 111 -5.84 17.33 -9.08
C CYS A 111 -5.24 16.01 -9.57
N TYR A 112 -5.11 15.05 -8.66
CA TYR A 112 -4.68 13.70 -8.95
C TYR A 112 -5.77 12.69 -8.54
N GLY A 113 -6.17 11.82 -9.49
CA GLY A 113 -7.19 10.80 -9.27
C GLY A 113 -8.60 11.24 -9.65
N GLY A 114 -9.52 10.29 -9.61
CA GLY A 114 -10.94 10.52 -9.88
C GLY A 114 -11.63 11.05 -8.62
N MET A 115 -11.97 12.33 -8.61
CA MET A 115 -12.75 12.97 -7.55
C MET A 115 -14.11 13.37 -8.06
N LEU A 116 -15.15 13.17 -7.24
CA LEU A 116 -16.42 13.83 -7.44
C LEU A 116 -16.28 15.26 -6.92
N ILE A 117 -16.31 16.22 -7.83
CA ILE A 117 -16.29 17.64 -7.47
C ILE A 117 -17.74 18.09 -7.41
N TRP A 118 -18.17 18.49 -6.25
CA TRP A 118 -19.50 19.04 -5.98
C TRP A 118 -19.53 20.55 -6.26
#